data_58d71825a04e8bb20a4534da0ced7cf2
#
_entry.id   58d71825a04e8bb20a4534da0ced7cf2
#
_cell.length_a   1.000
_cell.length_b   1.000
_cell.length_c   1.000
_cell.angle_alpha   90.00
_cell.angle_beta   90.00
_cell.angle_gamma   90.00
#
_symmetry.space_group_name_H-M   'P 1'
#
loop_
_entity.id
_entity.type
_entity.pdbx_description
1 polymer ?
#
loop_
_entity_poly.entity_id
_entity_poly.type
_entity_poly.pdbx_seq_one_letter_code
_entity_poly.pdbx_strand_id
1 'polypeptide(L)'
;VLIPAANAEVRTIIEHALADRPTLAARTRVLDGQMRDALYACDHAIVASGTAALEAFLAKRPMVVGYRIAPLTFWIVKVFGLLKAPYYSLPNKLAEDPIVAEISQNALTPDALIKELRAWDASRLARFERLAVDIHRLLRRGAAERAADAVLGAL
;
A
#
# COMPACT_ATOMS: atom_id res chain seq x y z
N VAL A 1 -7.42 -1.47 -15.63
CA VAL A 1 -6.66 -1.79 -14.40
C VAL A 1 -5.18 -1.85 -14.77
N LEU A 2 -4.29 -1.33 -13.90
CA LEU A 2 -2.84 -1.48 -14.03
C LEU A 2 -2.35 -2.38 -12.90
N ILE A 3 -1.56 -3.40 -13.22
CA ILE A 3 -0.98 -4.32 -12.22
C ILE A 3 0.54 -4.36 -12.44
N PRO A 4 1.33 -3.66 -11.63
CA PRO A 4 2.78 -3.75 -11.68
C PRO A 4 3.24 -5.10 -11.10
N ALA A 5 3.93 -5.90 -11.89
CA ALA A 5 4.58 -7.12 -11.44
C ALA A 5 6.02 -6.81 -11.00
N ALA A 6 6.39 -7.22 -9.80
CA ALA A 6 7.71 -6.94 -9.24
C ALA A 6 8.83 -7.72 -9.95
N ASN A 7 8.51 -8.90 -10.48
CA ASN A 7 9.41 -9.78 -11.21
C ASN A 7 8.64 -10.72 -12.14
N ALA A 8 9.33 -11.51 -12.93
CA ALA A 8 8.74 -12.45 -13.90
C ALA A 8 7.87 -13.53 -13.24
N GLU A 9 8.23 -14.00 -12.06
CA GLU A 9 7.45 -15.00 -11.33
C GLU A 9 6.08 -14.45 -10.91
N VAL A 10 6.05 -13.26 -10.34
CA VAL A 10 4.81 -12.55 -9.98
C VAL A 10 3.98 -12.25 -11.22
N ARG A 11 4.61 -11.87 -12.33
CA ARG A 11 3.93 -11.69 -13.61
C ARG A 11 3.21 -12.94 -14.06
N THR A 12 3.88 -14.08 -14.03
CA THR A 12 3.28 -15.39 -14.39
C THR A 12 2.06 -15.72 -13.55
N ILE A 13 2.13 -15.46 -12.23
CA ILE A 13 0.99 -15.66 -11.32
C ILE A 13 -0.19 -14.77 -11.70
N ILE A 14 0.06 -13.49 -12.02
CA ILE A 14 -0.98 -12.53 -12.43
C ILE A 14 -1.62 -12.98 -13.74
N GLU A 15 -0.81 -13.32 -14.75
CA GLU A 15 -1.29 -13.75 -16.06
C GLU A 15 -2.11 -15.05 -15.96
N HIS A 16 -1.68 -15.98 -15.13
CA HIS A 16 -2.44 -17.20 -14.87
C HIS A 16 -3.79 -16.92 -14.20
N ALA A 17 -3.82 -16.00 -13.23
CA ALA A 17 -5.07 -15.58 -12.59
C ALA A 17 -6.01 -14.82 -13.54
N LEU A 18 -5.51 -14.19 -14.58
CA LEU A 18 -6.28 -13.48 -15.60
C LEU A 18 -6.78 -14.43 -16.71
N ALA A 19 -6.12 -15.55 -16.96
CA ALA A 19 -6.44 -16.48 -18.06
C ALA A 19 -7.92 -16.96 -18.01
N ASP A 20 -8.42 -17.24 -16.81
CA ASP A 20 -9.80 -17.68 -16.60
C ASP A 20 -10.83 -16.53 -16.58
N ARG A 21 -10.39 -15.29 -16.84
CA ARG A 21 -11.19 -14.07 -16.73
C ARG A 21 -11.01 -13.13 -17.93
N PRO A 22 -11.45 -13.54 -19.16
CA PRO A 22 -11.16 -12.80 -20.38
C PRO A 22 -11.65 -11.35 -20.38
N THR A 23 -12.81 -11.08 -19.80
CA THR A 23 -13.34 -9.71 -19.67
C THR A 23 -12.48 -8.82 -18.80
N LEU A 24 -11.90 -9.36 -17.71
CA LEU A 24 -10.99 -8.64 -16.85
C LEU A 24 -9.62 -8.48 -17.52
N ALA A 25 -9.11 -9.54 -18.15
CA ALA A 25 -7.85 -9.53 -18.88
C ALA A 25 -7.83 -8.44 -19.97
N ALA A 26 -8.91 -8.31 -20.75
CA ALA A 26 -9.05 -7.27 -21.77
C ALA A 26 -9.01 -5.82 -21.22
N ARG A 27 -9.28 -5.64 -19.93
CA ARG A 27 -9.25 -4.34 -19.23
C ARG A 27 -8.06 -4.18 -18.30
N THR A 28 -7.13 -5.13 -18.30
CA THR A 28 -5.97 -5.15 -17.42
C THR A 28 -4.68 -5.06 -18.23
N ARG A 29 -3.79 -4.19 -17.80
CA ARG A 29 -2.43 -4.10 -18.32
C ARG A 29 -1.46 -4.50 -17.21
N VAL A 30 -0.72 -5.59 -17.44
CA VAL A 30 0.36 -6.02 -16.54
C VAL A 30 1.62 -5.28 -16.96
N LEU A 31 2.30 -4.68 -16.01
CA LEU A 31 3.52 -3.88 -16.20
C LEU A 31 4.70 -4.61 -15.55
N ASP A 32 5.87 -4.56 -16.17
CA ASP A 32 7.09 -5.11 -15.58
C ASP A 32 7.73 -4.05 -14.67
N GLY A 33 7.56 -4.20 -13.38
CA GLY A 33 7.91 -3.15 -12.43
C GLY A 33 7.01 -1.92 -12.62
N GLN A 34 7.59 -0.76 -12.89
CA GLN A 34 6.90 0.50 -13.22
C GLN A 34 5.82 0.91 -12.19
N MET A 35 6.02 0.54 -10.91
CA MET A 35 5.07 0.86 -9.83
C MET A 35 4.79 2.35 -9.74
N ARG A 36 5.85 3.17 -9.89
CA ARG A 36 5.73 4.63 -9.84
C ARG A 36 4.84 5.18 -10.95
N ASP A 37 5.06 4.72 -12.19
CA ASP A 37 4.28 5.17 -13.34
C ASP A 37 2.83 4.74 -13.22
N ALA A 38 2.58 3.51 -12.75
CA ALA A 38 1.24 3.03 -12.45
C ALA A 38 0.54 3.88 -11.40
N LEU A 39 1.24 4.28 -10.34
CA LEU A 39 0.70 5.15 -9.29
C LEU A 39 0.39 6.56 -9.81
N TYR A 40 1.19 7.11 -10.72
CA TYR A 40 0.88 8.42 -11.31
C TYR A 40 -0.29 8.36 -12.30
N ALA A 41 -0.51 7.21 -12.94
CA ALA A 41 -1.56 7.03 -13.93
C ALA A 41 -2.92 6.59 -13.35
N CYS A 42 -2.98 6.14 -12.09
CA CYS A 42 -4.21 5.63 -11.49
C CYS A 42 -4.95 6.69 -10.66
N ASP A 43 -6.26 6.54 -10.53
CA ASP A 43 -7.11 7.34 -9.64
C ASP A 43 -7.13 6.77 -8.22
N HIS A 44 -7.12 5.44 -8.10
CA HIS A 44 -7.17 4.71 -6.83
C HIS A 44 -6.22 3.52 -6.86
N ALA A 45 -5.72 3.11 -5.70
CA ALA A 45 -4.84 1.97 -5.57
C ALA A 45 -5.36 0.93 -4.56
N ILE A 46 -5.16 -0.34 -4.88
CA ILE A 46 -5.24 -1.44 -3.91
C ILE A 46 -3.81 -1.91 -3.70
N VAL A 47 -3.33 -1.83 -2.50
CA VAL A 47 -1.93 -2.12 -2.18
C VAL A 47 -1.81 -3.10 -1.02
N ALA A 48 -0.77 -3.92 -1.04
CA ALA A 48 -0.40 -4.69 0.13
C ALA A 48 0.25 -3.80 1.20
N SER A 49 0.15 -4.20 2.46
CA SER A 49 0.88 -3.52 3.53
C SER A 49 2.39 -3.65 3.30
N GLY A 50 3.11 -2.52 3.42
CA GLY A 50 4.56 -2.44 3.19
C GLY A 50 4.97 -1.12 2.56
N THR A 51 6.12 -1.12 1.88
CA THR A 51 6.67 0.06 1.19
C THR A 51 5.78 0.55 0.06
N ALA A 52 5.08 -0.36 -0.65
CA ALA A 52 4.13 0.01 -1.70
C ALA A 52 3.01 0.94 -1.20
N ALA A 53 2.53 0.73 0.02
CA ALA A 53 1.53 1.61 0.64
C ALA A 53 2.11 3.01 0.90
N LEU A 54 3.37 3.10 1.31
CA LEU A 54 4.04 4.39 1.48
C LEU A 54 4.26 5.09 0.13
N GLU A 55 4.67 4.37 -0.90
CA GLU A 55 4.85 4.92 -2.25
C GLU A 55 3.54 5.48 -2.80
N ALA A 56 2.43 4.74 -2.67
CA ALA A 56 1.10 5.19 -3.07
C ALA A 56 0.65 6.44 -2.29
N PHE A 57 0.96 6.48 -0.99
CA PHE A 57 0.69 7.64 -0.15
C PHE A 57 1.49 8.87 -0.57
N LEU A 58 2.78 8.72 -0.82
CA LEU A 58 3.64 9.81 -1.29
C LEU A 58 3.28 10.27 -2.71
N ALA A 59 2.75 9.38 -3.55
CA ALA A 59 2.14 9.73 -4.83
C ALA A 59 0.75 10.37 -4.70
N LYS A 60 0.24 10.52 -3.48
CA LYS A 60 -1.08 11.10 -3.16
C LYS A 60 -2.23 10.37 -3.84
N ARG A 61 -2.15 9.03 -3.88
CA ARG A 61 -3.21 8.20 -4.47
C ARG A 61 -4.13 7.65 -3.38
N PRO A 62 -5.42 7.95 -3.45
CA PRO A 62 -6.43 7.32 -2.60
C PRO A 62 -6.28 5.80 -2.68
N MET A 63 -6.26 5.13 -1.54
CA MET A 63 -5.97 3.71 -1.52
C MET A 63 -6.73 2.96 -0.46
N VAL A 64 -6.73 1.64 -0.65
CA VAL A 64 -7.09 0.66 0.37
C VAL A 64 -5.90 -0.27 0.56
N VAL A 65 -5.56 -0.56 1.81
CA VAL A 65 -4.46 -1.47 2.15
C VAL A 65 -5.02 -2.82 2.52
N GLY A 66 -4.63 -3.86 1.76
CA GLY A 66 -4.97 -5.25 2.03
C GLY A 66 -3.80 -6.00 2.65
N TYR A 67 -4.07 -6.82 3.68
CA TYR A 67 -3.04 -7.62 4.30
C TYR A 67 -3.54 -9.00 4.73
N ARG A 68 -2.84 -10.03 4.29
CA ARG A 68 -3.10 -11.41 4.71
C ARG A 68 -1.79 -12.12 5.02
N ILE A 69 -1.68 -12.68 6.19
CA ILE A 69 -0.57 -13.54 6.62
C ILE A 69 -1.05 -14.97 6.79
N ALA A 70 -0.11 -15.90 6.76
CA ALA A 70 -0.43 -17.31 6.96
C ALA A 70 -1.23 -17.53 8.26
N PRO A 71 -2.27 -18.37 8.27
CA PRO A 71 -3.15 -18.54 9.43
C PRO A 71 -2.42 -18.89 10.72
N LEU A 72 -1.40 -19.74 10.63
CA LEU A 72 -0.57 -20.14 11.77
C LEU A 72 0.21 -18.95 12.35
N THR A 73 0.83 -18.16 11.49
CA THR A 73 1.54 -16.93 11.90
C THR A 73 0.59 -15.94 12.57
N PHE A 74 -0.60 -15.75 11.98
CA PHE A 74 -1.61 -14.88 12.57
C PHE A 74 -2.05 -15.35 13.95
N TRP A 75 -2.26 -16.67 14.12
CA TRP A 75 -2.63 -17.26 15.40
C TRP A 75 -1.54 -17.04 16.46
N ILE A 76 -0.28 -17.31 16.13
CA ILE A 76 0.87 -17.09 17.02
C ILE A 76 0.92 -15.62 17.45
N VAL A 77 0.91 -14.70 16.50
CA VAL A 77 1.01 -13.26 16.76
C VAL A 77 -0.15 -12.76 17.62
N LYS A 78 -1.35 -13.31 17.42
CA LYS A 78 -2.55 -12.99 18.22
C LYS A 78 -2.45 -13.53 19.65
N VAL A 79 -2.07 -14.80 19.81
CA VAL A 79 -1.98 -15.48 21.12
C VAL A 79 -0.90 -14.83 22.00
N PHE A 80 0.24 -14.50 21.43
CA PHE A 80 1.34 -13.85 22.16
C PHE A 80 1.19 -12.33 22.29
N GLY A 81 0.09 -11.75 21.81
CA GLY A 81 -0.18 -10.32 21.93
C GLY A 81 0.83 -9.42 21.22
N LEU A 82 1.50 -9.94 20.19
CA LEU A 82 2.52 -9.21 19.44
C LEU A 82 1.93 -8.13 18.52
N LEU A 83 0.63 -8.18 18.22
CA LEU A 83 -0.12 -7.15 17.49
C LEU A 83 -0.51 -5.99 18.43
N LYS A 84 0.47 -5.26 18.93
CA LYS A 84 0.21 -4.07 19.78
C LYS A 84 0.06 -2.78 18.98
N ALA A 85 0.43 -2.78 17.70
CA ALA A 85 0.33 -1.59 16.88
C ALA A 85 -1.12 -1.37 16.42
N PRO A 86 -1.68 -0.16 16.61
CA PRO A 86 -3.06 0.17 16.18
C PRO A 86 -3.21 0.15 14.65
N TYR A 87 -2.12 0.32 13.91
CA TYR A 87 -2.10 0.39 12.45
C TYR A 87 -1.06 -0.55 11.86
N TYR A 88 -1.36 -1.12 10.68
CA TYR A 88 -0.45 -2.01 9.96
C TYR A 88 0.30 -1.30 8.83
N SER A 89 -0.34 -0.31 8.19
CA SER A 89 0.25 0.42 7.07
C SER A 89 1.14 1.56 7.55
N LEU A 90 2.19 1.84 6.78
CA LEU A 90 3.07 2.98 7.03
C LEU A 90 2.34 4.33 6.97
N PRO A 91 1.41 4.59 6.03
CA PRO A 91 0.63 5.83 6.03
C PRO A 91 -0.08 6.10 7.36
N ASN A 92 -0.83 5.14 7.89
CA ASN A 92 -1.55 5.31 9.15
C ASN A 92 -0.62 5.45 10.36
N LYS A 93 0.51 4.71 10.36
CA LYS A 93 1.53 4.84 11.42
C LYS A 93 2.19 6.21 11.43
N LEU A 94 2.51 6.76 10.26
CA LEU A 94 3.15 8.07 10.15
C LEU A 94 2.18 9.22 10.44
N ALA A 95 0.90 9.04 10.14
CA ALA A 95 -0.14 10.03 10.42
C ALA A 95 -0.66 9.93 11.86
N GLU A 96 -0.37 8.82 12.57
CA GLU A 96 -1.00 8.46 13.85
C GLU A 96 -2.53 8.49 13.82
N ASP A 97 -3.11 8.24 12.62
CA ASP A 97 -4.52 8.41 12.30
C ASP A 97 -4.93 7.40 11.21
N PRO A 98 -6.13 6.80 11.24
CA PRO A 98 -6.62 5.89 10.21
C PRO A 98 -7.04 6.65 8.93
N ILE A 99 -6.05 7.21 8.22
CA ILE A 99 -6.28 7.96 6.98
C ILE A 99 -6.60 7.09 5.77
N VAL A 100 -6.16 5.83 5.79
CA VAL A 100 -6.47 4.83 4.77
C VAL A 100 -7.11 3.61 5.42
N ALA A 101 -8.04 2.96 4.73
CA ALA A 101 -8.65 1.73 5.20
C ALA A 101 -7.63 0.58 5.16
N GLU A 102 -7.56 -0.16 6.25
CA GLU A 102 -6.75 -1.37 6.40
C GLU A 102 -7.66 -2.58 6.55
N ILE A 103 -7.65 -3.47 5.57
CA ILE A 103 -8.47 -4.67 5.57
C ILE A 103 -7.56 -5.90 5.67
N SER A 104 -7.76 -6.72 6.70
CA SER A 104 -6.88 -7.85 6.96
C SER A 104 -7.61 -9.17 7.10
N GLN A 105 -6.89 -10.25 6.84
CA GLN A 105 -7.30 -11.64 7.06
C GLN A 105 -8.66 -11.97 6.40
N ASN A 106 -9.61 -12.46 7.17
CA ASN A 106 -10.93 -12.88 6.69
C ASN A 106 -11.82 -11.71 6.23
N ALA A 107 -11.54 -10.48 6.69
CA ALA A 107 -12.23 -9.28 6.23
C ALA A 107 -11.75 -8.85 4.83
N LEU A 108 -10.59 -9.34 4.35
CA LEU A 108 -10.06 -9.03 3.04
C LEU A 108 -10.86 -9.77 1.96
N THR A 109 -11.96 -9.16 1.54
CA THR A 109 -12.85 -9.65 0.49
C THR A 109 -12.94 -8.63 -0.66
N PRO A 110 -13.27 -9.05 -1.89
CA PRO A 110 -13.47 -8.13 -3.01
C PRO A 110 -14.50 -7.03 -2.70
N ASP A 111 -15.61 -7.38 -2.06
CA ASP A 111 -16.68 -6.43 -1.72
C ASP A 111 -16.21 -5.39 -0.69
N ALA A 112 -15.43 -5.80 0.31
CA ALA A 112 -14.85 -4.88 1.28
C ALA A 112 -13.88 -3.90 0.62
N LEU A 113 -13.02 -4.37 -0.30
CA LEU A 113 -12.12 -3.52 -1.07
C LEU A 113 -12.88 -2.51 -1.92
N ILE A 114 -13.89 -2.95 -2.65
CA ILE A 114 -14.73 -2.10 -3.52
C ILE A 114 -15.48 -1.06 -2.67
N LYS A 115 -16.03 -1.46 -1.53
CA LYS A 115 -16.71 -0.57 -0.60
C LYS A 115 -15.80 0.57 -0.14
N GLU A 116 -14.59 0.26 0.28
CA GLU A 116 -13.62 1.26 0.74
C GLU A 116 -13.11 2.16 -0.39
N LEU A 117 -12.92 1.62 -1.60
CA LEU A 117 -12.54 2.44 -2.76
C LEU A 117 -13.65 3.42 -3.15
N ARG A 118 -14.92 3.04 -3.02
CA ARG A 118 -16.07 3.92 -3.30
C ARG A 118 -16.36 4.93 -2.19
N ALA A 119 -15.81 4.73 -1.01
CA ALA A 119 -16.00 5.61 0.15
C ALA A 119 -15.11 6.87 0.11
N TRP A 120 -14.31 7.07 -0.93
CA TRP A 120 -13.51 8.27 -1.13
C TRP A 120 -14.39 9.39 -1.67
N ASP A 121 -14.78 10.31 -0.80
CA ASP A 121 -15.43 11.57 -1.16
C ASP A 121 -14.41 12.74 -1.22
N ALA A 122 -14.87 13.90 -1.64
CA ALA A 122 -14.03 15.08 -1.76
C ALA A 122 -13.41 15.52 -0.43
N SER A 123 -14.14 15.36 0.69
CA SER A 123 -13.67 15.72 2.02
C SER A 123 -12.54 14.81 2.50
N ARG A 124 -12.74 13.50 2.37
CA ARG A 124 -11.73 12.49 2.70
C ARG A 124 -10.48 12.64 1.84
N LEU A 125 -10.66 12.88 0.54
CA LEU A 125 -9.56 13.12 -0.39
C LEU A 125 -8.75 14.35 0.00
N ALA A 126 -9.40 15.49 0.25
CA ALA A 126 -8.71 16.72 0.63
C ALA A 126 -7.94 16.59 1.96
N ARG A 127 -8.49 15.83 2.94
CA ARG A 127 -7.78 15.52 4.18
C ARG A 127 -6.55 14.65 3.93
N PHE A 128 -6.71 13.59 3.14
CA PHE A 128 -5.64 12.67 2.77
C PHE A 128 -4.50 13.41 2.05
N GLU A 129 -4.81 14.25 1.06
CA GLU A 129 -3.81 15.01 0.30
C GLU A 129 -3.01 15.96 1.19
N ARG A 130 -3.66 16.68 2.10
CA ARG A 130 -2.97 17.57 3.07
C ARG A 130 -1.98 16.77 3.92
N LEU A 131 -2.43 15.68 4.54
CA LEU A 131 -1.57 14.84 5.38
C LEU A 131 -0.43 14.22 4.57
N ALA A 132 -0.70 13.79 3.35
CA ALA A 132 0.33 13.23 2.46
C ALA A 132 1.40 14.27 2.10
N VAL A 133 1.02 15.54 1.88
CA VAL A 133 1.98 16.62 1.64
C VAL A 133 2.82 16.89 2.88
N ASP A 134 2.22 16.96 4.05
CA ASP A 134 2.93 17.29 5.30
C ASP A 134 3.91 16.17 5.69
N ILE A 135 3.48 14.92 5.59
CA ILE A 135 4.34 13.76 5.83
C ILE A 135 5.45 13.67 4.77
N HIS A 136 5.14 13.94 3.50
CA HIS A 136 6.16 13.98 2.45
C HIS A 136 7.26 15.01 2.76
N ARG A 137 6.89 16.22 3.21
CA ARG A 137 7.85 17.24 3.65
C ARG A 137 8.66 16.78 4.85
N LEU A 138 8.02 16.12 5.82
CA LEU A 138 8.69 15.57 6.99
C LEU A 138 9.73 14.50 6.62
N LEU A 139 9.43 13.63 5.66
CA LEU A 139 10.32 12.56 5.21
C LEU A 139 11.48 13.08 4.32
N ARG A 140 11.31 14.20 3.64
CA ARG A 140 12.33 14.80 2.77
C ARG A 140 13.40 15.56 3.57
N ARG A 141 14.14 14.85 4.41
CA ARG A 141 15.16 15.44 5.31
C ARG A 141 16.58 14.99 5.04
N GLY A 142 16.92 14.50 3.86
CA GLY A 142 18.28 14.03 3.53
C GLY A 142 18.72 12.88 4.44
N ALA A 143 17.86 11.86 4.61
CA ALA A 143 18.11 10.78 5.57
C ALA A 143 19.42 10.02 5.29
N ALA A 144 19.78 9.84 4.02
CA ALA A 144 21.01 9.16 3.61
C ALA A 144 22.27 9.97 4.02
N GLU A 145 22.25 11.28 3.79
CA GLU A 145 23.36 12.18 4.16
C GLU A 145 23.54 12.21 5.69
N ARG A 146 22.44 12.40 6.41
CA ARG A 146 22.47 12.40 7.89
C ARG A 146 22.91 11.07 8.48
N ALA A 147 22.52 9.94 7.85
CA ALA A 147 22.98 8.64 8.29
C ALA A 147 24.49 8.46 8.02
N ALA A 148 24.97 8.90 6.87
CA ALA A 148 26.40 8.91 6.57
C ALA A 148 27.19 9.77 7.54
N ASP A 149 26.74 10.98 7.83
CA ASP A 149 27.38 11.89 8.80
C ASP A 149 27.41 11.27 10.23
N ALA A 150 26.31 10.63 10.64
CA ALA A 150 26.26 9.97 11.94
C ALA A 150 27.23 8.78 12.05
N VAL A 151 27.41 8.01 10.98
CA VAL A 151 28.39 6.91 10.93
C VAL A 151 29.81 7.45 10.92
N LEU A 152 30.10 8.46 10.10
CA LEU A 152 31.44 9.07 10.03
C LEU A 152 31.82 9.82 11.31
N GLY A 153 30.86 10.42 11.99
CA GLY A 153 31.08 11.09 13.27
C GLY A 153 31.25 10.14 14.48
N ALA A 154 30.98 8.84 14.28
CA ALA A 154 31.16 7.79 15.29
C ALA A 154 32.51 7.01 15.14
N LEU A 155 33.26 7.27 14.05
CA LEU A 155 34.60 6.74 13.78
C LEU A 155 35.68 7.67 14.31
#